data_135a32a45dcfcb6ddb91a052e8001b7d
#
_entry.id   135a32a45dcfcb6ddb91a052e8001b7d
#
_cell.length_a   1.000
_cell.length_b   1.000
_cell.length_c   1.000
_cell.angle_alpha   90.00
_cell.angle_beta   90.00
_cell.angle_gamma   90.00
#
_symmetry.space_group_name_H-M   'P 1'
#
loop_
_entity.id
_entity.type
_entity.pdbx_description
1 polymer ?
#
loop_
_entity_poly.entity_id
_entity_poly.type
_entity_poly.pdbx_seq_one_letter_code
_entity_poly.pdbx_strand_id
1 'polypeptide(L)'
;MKPSAQLLYTYQRAREQALEECRLRQEAVYARFPRLREITEARKALTYQLGRSLLAQEDPQSTRKAYAANMQALLREERALLKENNIPPAFLEPVWRCDACQDTGYVTGEDGVKRMCACLTQRMLAEQFT
;
A
#
# COMPACT_ATOMS: atom_id res chain seq x y z
N MET A 1 11.92 -19.65 18.68
CA MET A 1 10.76 -19.11 19.39
C MET A 1 9.70 -18.73 18.38
N LYS A 2 8.46 -19.10 18.62
CA LYS A 2 7.33 -18.77 17.70
C LYS A 2 6.33 -17.88 18.43
N PRO A 3 5.72 -16.91 17.71
CA PRO A 3 4.66 -16.10 18.30
C PRO A 3 3.41 -16.96 18.60
N SER A 4 2.69 -16.58 19.65
CA SER A 4 1.42 -17.23 19.98
C SER A 4 0.37 -16.95 18.91
N ALA A 5 -0.62 -17.85 18.80
CA ALA A 5 -1.74 -17.64 17.88
C ALA A 5 -2.51 -16.36 18.23
N GLN A 6 -2.62 -16.05 19.52
CA GLN A 6 -3.29 -14.84 20.00
C GLN A 6 -2.55 -13.60 19.54
N LEU A 7 -1.21 -13.58 19.65
CA LEU A 7 -0.39 -12.45 19.22
C LEU A 7 -0.49 -12.25 17.71
N LEU A 8 -0.43 -13.33 16.93
CA LEU A 8 -0.60 -13.26 15.47
C LEU A 8 -1.99 -12.72 15.10
N TYR A 9 -3.02 -13.14 15.83
CA TYR A 9 -4.37 -12.63 15.64
C TYR A 9 -4.44 -11.13 15.90
N THR A 10 -3.75 -10.64 16.94
CA THR A 10 -3.68 -9.21 17.24
C THR A 10 -3.06 -8.43 16.08
N TYR A 11 -1.99 -8.95 15.48
CA TYR A 11 -1.36 -8.33 14.31
C TYR A 11 -2.32 -8.30 13.11
N GLN A 12 -2.98 -9.42 12.84
CA GLN A 12 -3.95 -9.51 11.75
C GLN A 12 -5.08 -8.49 11.92
N ARG A 13 -5.63 -8.38 13.14
CA ARG A 13 -6.71 -7.43 13.43
C ARG A 13 -6.26 -5.99 13.28
N ALA A 14 -5.05 -5.67 13.76
CA ALA A 14 -4.50 -4.31 13.63
C ALA A 14 -4.33 -3.93 12.16
N ARG A 15 -3.84 -4.85 11.34
CA ARG A 15 -3.66 -4.62 9.91
C ARG A 15 -5.00 -4.43 9.19
N GLU A 16 -5.97 -5.28 9.47
CA GLU A 16 -7.32 -5.17 8.91
C GLU A 16 -7.97 -3.84 9.26
N GLN A 17 -7.83 -3.41 10.51
CA GLN A 17 -8.36 -2.12 10.97
C GLN A 17 -7.69 -0.95 10.27
N ALA A 18 -6.37 -0.98 10.12
CA ALA A 18 -5.63 0.07 9.42
C ALA A 18 -6.07 0.19 7.97
N LEU A 19 -6.26 -0.93 7.29
CA LEU A 19 -6.72 -0.95 5.90
C LEU A 19 -8.17 -0.45 5.78
N GLU A 20 -9.05 -0.83 6.70
CA GLU A 20 -10.44 -0.38 6.70
C GLU A 20 -10.56 1.13 6.95
N GLU A 21 -9.80 1.64 7.91
CA GLU A 21 -9.78 3.08 8.19
C GLU A 21 -9.25 3.86 6.99
N CYS A 22 -8.22 3.34 6.31
CA CYS A 22 -7.71 3.92 5.08
C CYS A 22 -8.77 3.93 3.98
N ARG A 23 -9.48 2.82 3.80
CA ARG A 23 -10.55 2.72 2.82
C ARG A 23 -11.64 3.77 3.06
N LEU A 24 -12.03 3.96 4.31
CA LEU A 24 -13.04 4.97 4.66
C LEU A 24 -12.56 6.38 4.36
N ARG A 25 -11.29 6.70 4.64
CA ARG A 25 -10.73 8.00 4.28
C ARG A 25 -10.71 8.22 2.77
N GLN A 26 -10.29 7.20 2.02
CA GLN A 26 -10.28 7.25 0.56
C GLN A 26 -11.68 7.47 0.01
N GLU A 27 -12.68 6.76 0.52
CA GLU A 27 -14.06 6.92 0.06
C GLU A 27 -14.59 8.33 0.32
N ALA A 28 -14.28 8.91 1.49
CA ALA A 28 -14.68 10.26 1.82
C ALA A 28 -14.07 11.28 0.85
N VAL A 29 -12.79 11.12 0.53
CA VAL A 29 -12.10 12.01 -0.43
C VAL A 29 -12.67 11.83 -1.83
N TYR A 30 -12.87 10.59 -2.27
CA TYR A 30 -13.39 10.31 -3.61
C TYR A 30 -14.82 10.77 -3.81
N ALA A 31 -15.65 10.72 -2.76
CA ALA A 31 -17.01 11.25 -2.81
C ALA A 31 -17.01 12.75 -3.06
N ARG A 32 -16.06 13.46 -2.45
CA ARG A 32 -15.95 14.91 -2.60
C ARG A 32 -15.20 15.31 -3.86
N PHE A 33 -14.21 14.51 -4.28
CA PHE A 33 -13.37 14.78 -5.45
C PHE A 33 -13.37 13.58 -6.40
N PRO A 34 -14.45 13.39 -7.20
CA PRO A 34 -14.60 12.20 -8.04
C PRO A 34 -13.44 12.00 -9.03
N ARG A 35 -12.79 13.09 -9.45
CA ARG A 35 -11.63 12.96 -10.35
C ARG A 35 -10.49 12.16 -9.73
N LEU A 36 -10.30 12.23 -8.42
CA LEU A 36 -9.28 11.43 -7.73
C LEU A 36 -9.59 9.93 -7.82
N ARG A 37 -10.89 9.55 -7.74
CA ARG A 37 -11.30 8.16 -7.97
C ARG A 37 -10.99 7.74 -9.40
N GLU A 38 -11.33 8.58 -10.37
CA GLU A 38 -11.07 8.29 -11.78
C GLU A 38 -9.59 8.08 -12.05
N ILE A 39 -8.72 8.90 -11.45
CA ILE A 39 -7.27 8.76 -11.58
C ILE A 39 -6.81 7.41 -11.02
N THR A 40 -7.31 7.03 -9.84
CA THR A 40 -6.97 5.74 -9.21
C THR A 40 -7.36 4.58 -10.11
N GLU A 41 -8.58 4.62 -10.67
CA GLU A 41 -9.07 3.58 -11.57
C GLU A 41 -8.27 3.53 -12.87
N ALA A 42 -7.91 4.71 -13.42
CA ALA A 42 -7.10 4.79 -14.63
C ALA A 42 -5.70 4.21 -14.42
N ARG A 43 -5.12 4.45 -13.24
CA ARG A 43 -3.80 3.89 -12.89
C ARG A 43 -3.84 2.36 -12.81
N LYS A 44 -4.90 1.81 -12.21
CA LYS A 44 -5.10 0.36 -12.16
C LYS A 44 -5.25 -0.23 -13.55
N ALA A 45 -6.04 0.44 -14.41
CA ALA A 45 -6.25 0.01 -15.79
C ALA A 45 -4.95 0.01 -16.58
N LEU A 46 -4.10 1.04 -16.42
CA LEU A 46 -2.80 1.11 -17.08
C LEU A 46 -1.90 -0.05 -16.66
N THR A 47 -1.86 -0.38 -15.39
CA THR A 47 -1.05 -1.48 -14.87
C THR A 47 -1.52 -2.82 -15.43
N TYR A 48 -2.84 -3.02 -15.48
CA TYR A 48 -3.43 -4.22 -16.06
C TYR A 48 -3.09 -4.35 -17.56
N GLN A 49 -3.24 -3.25 -18.31
CA GLN A 49 -2.93 -3.22 -19.74
C GLN A 49 -1.45 -3.49 -20.01
N LEU A 50 -0.55 -2.95 -19.16
CA LEU A 50 0.88 -3.23 -19.29
C LEU A 50 1.13 -4.74 -19.22
N GLY A 51 0.55 -5.41 -18.23
CA GLY A 51 0.70 -6.85 -18.07
C GLY A 51 0.19 -7.61 -19.28
N ARG A 52 -0.98 -7.23 -19.80
CA ARG A 52 -1.56 -7.87 -20.98
C ARG A 52 -0.69 -7.67 -22.23
N SER A 53 -0.20 -6.45 -22.46
CA SER A 53 0.64 -6.14 -23.62
C SER A 53 1.96 -6.90 -23.57
N LEU A 54 2.56 -7.04 -22.41
CA LEU A 54 3.80 -7.81 -22.25
C LEU A 54 3.57 -9.31 -22.49
N LEU A 55 2.43 -9.85 -22.05
CA LEU A 55 2.06 -11.24 -22.32
C LEU A 55 1.75 -11.49 -23.77
N ALA A 56 1.23 -10.49 -24.48
CA ALA A 56 0.95 -10.59 -25.94
C ALA A 56 2.21 -10.42 -26.77
N GLN A 57 3.38 -10.30 -26.15
CA GLN A 57 4.67 -10.16 -26.81
C GLN A 57 4.77 -8.92 -27.72
N GLU A 58 4.08 -7.84 -27.34
CA GLU A 58 4.27 -6.55 -27.95
C GLU A 58 5.67 -6.02 -27.61
N ASP A 59 6.17 -5.02 -28.39
CA ASP A 59 7.49 -4.46 -28.10
C ASP A 59 7.58 -3.98 -26.65
N PRO A 60 8.40 -4.63 -25.79
CA PRO A 60 8.43 -4.30 -24.37
C PRO A 60 8.90 -2.87 -24.10
N GLN A 61 9.84 -2.39 -24.91
CA GLN A 61 10.43 -1.06 -24.70
C GLN A 61 9.43 0.05 -24.99
N SER A 62 8.73 -0.06 -26.12
CA SER A 62 7.69 0.89 -26.49
C SER A 62 6.51 0.86 -25.52
N THR A 63 6.10 -0.34 -25.12
CA THR A 63 4.99 -0.56 -24.19
C THR A 63 5.29 0.06 -22.82
N ARG A 64 6.49 -0.16 -22.28
CA ARG A 64 6.88 0.39 -20.99
C ARG A 64 7.04 1.91 -21.02
N LYS A 65 7.52 2.44 -22.14
CA LYS A 65 7.67 3.90 -22.32
C LYS A 65 6.32 4.59 -22.32
N ALA A 66 5.35 4.04 -23.06
CA ALA A 66 3.99 4.57 -23.09
C ALA A 66 3.33 4.49 -21.71
N TYR A 67 3.48 3.35 -21.02
CA TYR A 67 2.99 3.18 -19.66
C TYR A 67 3.55 4.24 -18.72
N ALA A 68 4.87 4.44 -18.74
CA ALA A 68 5.53 5.40 -17.86
C ALA A 68 5.04 6.82 -18.10
N ALA A 69 4.90 7.22 -19.37
CA ALA A 69 4.42 8.56 -19.73
C ALA A 69 2.99 8.78 -19.24
N ASN A 70 2.09 7.82 -19.47
CA ASN A 70 0.70 7.91 -19.06
C ASN A 70 0.56 7.90 -17.54
N MET A 71 1.33 7.05 -16.85
CA MET A 71 1.32 6.98 -15.39
C MET A 71 1.81 8.30 -14.78
N GLN A 72 2.89 8.88 -15.31
CA GLN A 72 3.42 10.16 -14.82
C GLN A 72 2.41 11.29 -14.98
N ALA A 73 1.68 11.31 -16.09
CA ALA A 73 0.65 12.33 -16.32
C ALA A 73 -0.46 12.24 -15.25
N LEU A 74 -0.92 11.01 -14.96
CA LEU A 74 -1.94 10.78 -13.93
C LEU A 74 -1.43 11.14 -12.54
N LEU A 75 -0.19 10.79 -12.22
CA LEU A 75 0.41 11.10 -10.92
C LEU A 75 0.59 12.61 -10.73
N ARG A 76 0.94 13.33 -11.78
CA ARG A 76 1.04 14.80 -11.72
C ARG A 76 -0.30 15.44 -11.46
N GLU A 77 -1.34 14.98 -12.15
CA GLU A 77 -2.71 15.48 -11.94
C GLU A 77 -3.16 15.20 -10.51
N GLU A 78 -2.92 13.99 -10.01
CA GLU A 78 -3.26 13.61 -8.63
C GLU A 78 -2.58 14.53 -7.62
N ARG A 79 -1.27 14.74 -7.76
CA ARG A 79 -0.53 15.61 -6.83
C ARG A 79 -1.04 17.04 -6.86
N ALA A 80 -1.37 17.56 -8.04
CA ALA A 80 -1.90 18.91 -8.19
C ALA A 80 -3.25 19.05 -7.48
N LEU A 81 -4.15 18.07 -7.67
CA LEU A 81 -5.47 18.07 -7.02
C LEU A 81 -5.37 17.97 -5.51
N LEU A 82 -4.50 17.11 -5.01
CA LEU A 82 -4.28 16.95 -3.57
C LEU A 82 -3.73 18.23 -2.94
N LYS A 83 -2.76 18.85 -3.59
CA LYS A 83 -2.15 20.09 -3.11
C LYS A 83 -3.16 21.24 -3.13
N GLU A 84 -3.91 21.38 -4.22
CA GLU A 84 -4.92 22.43 -4.39
C GLU A 84 -6.01 22.36 -3.32
N ASN A 85 -6.35 21.16 -2.88
CA ASN A 85 -7.40 20.93 -1.90
C ASN A 85 -6.87 20.68 -0.49
N ASN A 86 -5.59 20.88 -0.26
CA ASN A 86 -4.93 20.74 1.04
C ASN A 86 -5.09 19.34 1.65
N ILE A 87 -5.05 18.31 0.81
CA ILE A 87 -5.13 16.91 1.24
C ILE A 87 -3.71 16.35 1.28
N PRO A 88 -3.16 16.00 2.46
CA PRO A 88 -1.86 15.35 2.52
C PRO A 88 -1.91 13.98 1.84
N PRO A 89 -0.92 13.60 1.01
CA PRO A 89 -0.91 12.27 0.39
C PRO A 89 -1.02 11.13 1.41
N ALA A 90 -0.43 11.32 2.60
CA ALA A 90 -0.47 10.32 3.68
C ALA A 90 -1.90 10.04 4.17
N PHE A 91 -2.84 10.96 3.97
CA PHE A 91 -4.24 10.77 4.35
C PHE A 91 -4.89 9.61 3.58
N LEU A 92 -4.42 9.34 2.37
CA LEU A 92 -4.92 8.27 1.51
C LEU A 92 -4.15 6.96 1.66
N GLU A 93 -3.20 6.92 2.58
CA GLU A 93 -2.38 5.75 2.84
C GLU A 93 -2.72 5.13 4.20
N PRO A 94 -2.52 3.81 4.38
CA PRO A 94 -2.75 3.19 5.68
C PRO A 94 -1.81 3.75 6.75
N VAL A 95 -2.31 3.84 7.98
CA VAL A 95 -1.50 4.22 9.14
C VAL A 95 -1.22 2.96 9.96
N TRP A 96 0.03 2.51 9.94
CA TRP A 96 0.45 1.30 10.61
C TRP A 96 0.91 1.60 12.04
N ARG A 97 0.72 0.63 12.95
CA ARG A 97 1.29 0.71 14.30
C ARG A 97 2.81 0.55 14.26
N CYS A 98 3.30 -0.27 13.33
CA CYS A 98 4.71 -0.44 13.04
C CYS A 98 4.96 -0.23 11.56
N ASP A 99 5.65 0.84 11.21
CA ASP A 99 5.94 1.15 9.81
C ASP A 99 6.92 0.15 9.17
N ALA A 100 7.81 -0.42 9.98
CA ALA A 100 8.83 -1.33 9.47
C ALA A 100 8.21 -2.62 8.89
N CYS A 101 7.25 -3.21 9.60
CA CYS A 101 6.61 -4.44 9.14
C CYS A 101 5.21 -4.22 8.56
N GLN A 102 4.68 -2.99 8.62
CA GLN A 102 3.32 -2.66 8.20
C GLN A 102 2.28 -3.60 8.85
N ASP A 103 2.44 -3.82 10.15
CA ASP A 103 1.57 -4.63 11.00
C ASP A 103 1.45 -6.10 10.55
N THR A 104 2.42 -6.59 9.81
CA THR A 104 2.51 -8.03 9.47
C THR A 104 3.27 -8.83 10.53
N GLY A 105 4.15 -8.16 11.28
CA GLY A 105 5.05 -8.80 12.23
C GLY A 105 6.34 -9.30 11.60
N TYR A 106 6.47 -9.22 10.28
CA TYR A 106 7.62 -9.76 9.55
C TYR A 106 8.16 -8.76 8.55
N VAL A 107 9.47 -8.82 8.34
CA VAL A 107 10.17 -8.00 7.34
C VAL A 107 10.99 -8.90 6.44
N THR A 108 11.16 -8.48 5.18
CA THR A 108 12.01 -9.20 4.23
C THR A 108 13.29 -8.40 4.03
N GLY A 109 14.45 -9.04 4.27
CA GLY A 109 15.74 -8.41 4.08
C GLY A 109 16.16 -8.34 2.61
N GLU A 110 17.29 -7.70 2.36
CA GLU A 110 17.86 -7.59 1.00
C GLU A 110 18.18 -8.95 0.38
N ASP A 111 18.45 -9.94 1.24
CA ASP A 111 18.71 -11.33 0.83
C ASP A 111 17.42 -12.10 0.48
N GLY A 112 16.26 -11.46 0.58
CA GLY A 112 14.97 -12.08 0.33
C GLY A 112 14.47 -12.98 1.47
N VAL A 113 15.18 -13.03 2.58
CA VAL A 113 14.81 -13.86 3.73
C VAL A 113 13.83 -13.11 4.63
N LYS A 114 12.74 -13.79 4.97
CA LYS A 114 11.70 -13.26 5.85
C LYS A 114 12.12 -13.48 7.31
N ARG A 115 12.09 -12.39 8.09
CA ARG A 115 12.47 -12.41 9.51
C ARG A 115 11.38 -11.74 10.35
N MET A 116 11.30 -12.09 11.63
CA MET A 116 10.41 -11.41 12.54
C MET A 116 10.84 -9.95 12.71
N CYS A 117 9.87 -9.04 12.69
CA CYS A 117 10.13 -7.64 12.99
C CYS A 117 10.51 -7.48 14.46
N ALA A 118 11.33 -6.49 14.76
CA ALA A 118 11.72 -6.18 16.15
C ALA A 118 10.50 -5.95 17.04
N CYS A 119 9.42 -5.34 16.52
CA CYS A 119 8.21 -5.11 17.30
C CYS A 119 7.57 -6.44 17.74
N LEU A 120 7.57 -7.45 16.87
CA LEU A 120 7.01 -8.77 17.19
C LEU A 120 7.87 -9.46 18.25
N THR A 121 9.19 -9.42 18.11
CA THR A 121 10.11 -9.98 19.09
C THR A 121 9.90 -9.35 20.47
N GLN A 122 9.77 -8.04 20.51
CA GLN A 122 9.54 -7.31 21.78
C GLN A 122 8.23 -7.73 22.43
N ARG A 123 7.16 -7.88 21.66
CA ARG A 123 5.87 -8.30 22.20
C ARG A 123 5.88 -9.74 22.70
N MET A 124 6.60 -10.63 22.00
CA MET A 124 6.77 -12.01 22.43
C MET A 124 7.50 -12.06 23.79
N LEU A 125 8.56 -11.26 23.93
CA LEU A 125 9.29 -11.16 25.21
C LEU A 125 8.39 -10.61 26.31
N ALA A 126 7.61 -9.57 26.02
CA ALA A 126 6.69 -9.00 26.99
C ALA A 126 5.65 -10.02 27.49
N GLU A 127 5.13 -10.88 26.60
CA GLU A 127 4.19 -11.94 26.99
C GLU A 127 4.80 -12.94 27.96
N GLN A 128 6.11 -13.22 27.83
CA GLN A 128 6.79 -14.19 28.69
C GLN A 128 7.03 -13.63 30.11
N PHE A 129 7.03 -12.32 30.28
CA PHE A 129 7.33 -11.68 31.56
C PHE A 129 6.10 -11.06 32.22
N THR A 130 4.92 -11.33 31.72
CA THR A 130 3.64 -10.96 32.35
C THR A 130 2.92 -12.20 32.96
#